data_f0814c20da6d17c0438c9330d0a923d0
#
_entry.id   f0814c20da6d17c0438c9330d0a923d0
#
_cell.length_a   1.000
_cell.length_b   1.000
_cell.length_c   1.000
_cell.angle_alpha   90.00
_cell.angle_beta   90.00
_cell.angle_gamma   90.00
#
_symmetry.space_group_name_H-M   'P 1'
#
loop_
_entity.id
_entity.type
_entity.pdbx_description
1 polymer ?
#
loop_
_entity_poly.entity_id
_entity_poly.type
_entity_poly.pdbx_seq_one_letter_code
_entity_poly.pdbx_strand_id
1 'polypeptide(L)'
;NVITAERIKEELKNGKSLDGALKSGFARGLTPIIDGNVTIVIVAIVLMGAFGPSDGLFAKALHFVFFAFGPSTAGTIYAFGYTLLTGVLLNFVFGVFATRVMIRGAAAIKALRNPWLYGAAKPGQEKAEKKPVDFVSMRKKFLTISACLMAAILLCAVVFGVHLDTEFTGGAMITLSYEGSF
;
A
#
# COMPACT_ATOMS: atom_id res chain seq x y z
N ASN A 1 4.24 7.56 2.65
CA ASN A 1 5.09 8.54 3.38
C ASN A 1 6.43 8.82 2.69
N VAL A 2 7.05 7.85 2.00
CA VAL A 2 8.32 8.06 1.27
C VAL A 2 8.16 9.14 0.20
N ILE A 3 7.09 9.11 -0.57
CA ILE A 3 6.78 10.12 -1.61
C ILE A 3 6.71 11.52 -1.02
N THR A 4 6.02 11.66 0.11
CA THR A 4 5.91 12.95 0.81
C THR A 4 7.27 13.45 1.29
N ALA A 5 8.10 12.56 1.87
CA ALA A 5 9.44 12.89 2.31
C ALA A 5 10.36 13.34 1.16
N GLU A 6 10.32 12.65 0.02
CA GLU A 6 11.08 13.05 -1.17
C GLU A 6 10.58 14.38 -1.75
N ARG A 7 9.28 14.66 -1.74
CA ARG A 7 8.74 15.96 -2.14
C ARG A 7 9.17 17.09 -1.21
N ILE A 8 9.18 16.87 0.11
CA ILE A 8 9.70 17.86 1.07
C ILE A 8 11.17 18.15 0.79
N LYS A 9 11.98 17.12 0.57
CA LYS A 9 13.39 17.23 0.25
C LYS A 9 13.66 17.98 -1.08
N GLU A 10 12.84 17.72 -2.10
CA GLU A 10 12.88 18.42 -3.37
C GLU A 10 12.61 19.93 -3.21
N GLU A 11 11.57 20.27 -2.42
CA GLU A 11 11.22 21.66 -2.14
C GLU A 11 12.29 22.39 -1.32
N LEU A 12 12.96 21.69 -0.39
CA LEU A 12 14.11 22.24 0.34
C LEU A 12 15.32 22.47 -0.57
N LYS A 13 15.57 21.56 -1.53
CA LYS A 13 16.64 21.76 -2.53
C LYS A 13 16.38 22.96 -3.44
N ASN A 14 15.11 23.24 -3.72
CA ASN A 14 14.67 24.39 -4.50
C ASN A 14 14.73 25.72 -3.70
N GLY A 15 15.34 25.72 -2.51
CA GLY A 15 15.57 26.93 -1.71
C GLY A 15 14.36 27.42 -0.91
N LYS A 16 13.28 26.62 -0.78
CA LYS A 16 12.14 27.01 0.07
C LYS A 16 12.49 26.92 1.55
N SER A 17 11.89 27.81 2.34
CA SER A 17 11.95 27.69 3.80
C SER A 17 11.38 26.36 4.27
N LEU A 18 11.77 25.88 5.46
CA LEU A 18 11.29 24.61 6.02
C LEU A 18 9.77 24.55 6.06
N ASP A 19 9.09 25.60 6.53
CA ASP A 19 7.63 25.66 6.61
C ASP A 19 6.99 25.63 5.21
N GLY A 20 7.59 26.35 4.23
CA GLY A 20 7.17 26.34 2.84
C GLY A 20 7.34 24.97 2.18
N ALA A 21 8.47 24.31 2.43
CA ALA A 21 8.77 22.98 1.91
C ALA A 21 7.85 21.91 2.50
N LEU A 22 7.58 21.98 3.79
CA LEU A 22 6.61 21.08 4.44
C LEU A 22 5.20 21.26 3.86
N LYS A 23 4.71 22.52 3.74
CA LYS A 23 3.39 22.80 3.16
C LYS A 23 3.27 22.28 1.73
N SER A 24 4.22 22.61 0.86
CA SER A 24 4.23 22.19 -0.55
C SER A 24 4.44 20.68 -0.70
N GLY A 25 5.37 20.09 0.05
CA GLY A 25 5.69 18.67 0.00
C GLY A 25 4.50 17.79 0.40
N PHE A 26 3.79 18.16 1.47
CA PHE A 26 2.56 17.46 1.86
C PHE A 26 1.45 17.61 0.82
N ALA A 27 1.26 18.80 0.24
CA ALA A 27 0.23 19.01 -0.78
C ALA A 27 0.50 18.18 -2.04
N ARG A 28 1.74 18.18 -2.53
CA ARG A 28 2.14 17.43 -3.73
C ARG A 28 2.27 15.92 -3.49
N GLY A 29 2.62 15.51 -2.28
CA GLY A 29 2.71 14.11 -1.91
C GLY A 29 1.36 13.43 -1.70
N LEU A 30 0.29 14.20 -1.47
CA LEU A 30 -1.05 13.67 -1.18
C LEU A 30 -1.69 13.04 -2.42
N THR A 31 -1.55 13.66 -3.60
CA THR A 31 -2.18 13.19 -4.85
C THR A 31 -1.85 11.74 -5.18
N PRO A 32 -0.56 11.33 -5.30
CA PRO A 32 -0.25 9.94 -5.60
C PRO A 32 -0.65 8.96 -4.48
N ILE A 33 -0.75 9.43 -3.24
CA ILE A 33 -1.24 8.61 -2.13
C ILE A 33 -2.75 8.35 -2.30
N ILE A 34 -3.53 9.37 -2.66
CA ILE A 34 -4.97 9.22 -2.92
C ILE A 34 -5.17 8.28 -4.10
N ASP A 35 -4.49 8.51 -5.23
CA ASP A 35 -4.63 7.71 -6.45
C ASP A 35 -4.37 6.22 -6.19
N GLY A 36 -3.28 5.89 -5.49
CA GLY A 36 -2.97 4.51 -5.13
C GLY A 36 -4.01 3.87 -4.19
N ASN A 37 -4.51 4.62 -3.22
CA ASN A 37 -5.50 4.11 -2.27
C ASN A 37 -6.91 4.00 -2.87
N VAL A 38 -7.29 4.87 -3.83
CA VAL A 38 -8.56 4.75 -4.57
C VAL A 38 -8.65 3.41 -5.28
N THR A 39 -7.57 2.96 -5.91
CA THR A 39 -7.52 1.64 -6.55
C THR A 39 -7.80 0.52 -5.54
N ILE A 40 -7.18 0.56 -4.36
CA ILE A 40 -7.41 -0.45 -3.32
C ILE A 40 -8.85 -0.40 -2.80
N VAL A 41 -9.43 0.80 -2.65
CA VAL A 41 -10.84 0.96 -2.24
C VAL A 41 -11.77 0.33 -3.28
N ILE A 42 -11.54 0.56 -4.57
CA ILE A 42 -12.33 -0.06 -5.63
C ILE A 42 -12.26 -1.59 -5.55
N VAL A 43 -11.05 -2.14 -5.40
CA VAL A 43 -10.87 -3.60 -5.25
C VAL A 43 -11.60 -4.11 -4.01
N ALA A 44 -11.49 -3.43 -2.87
CA ALA A 44 -12.18 -3.81 -1.64
C ALA A 44 -13.70 -3.80 -1.81
N ILE A 45 -14.26 -2.79 -2.46
CA ILE A 45 -15.70 -2.69 -2.75
C ILE A 45 -16.16 -3.83 -3.66
N VAL A 46 -15.38 -4.15 -4.70
CA VAL A 46 -15.69 -5.27 -5.60
C VAL A 46 -15.67 -6.60 -4.84
N LEU A 47 -14.64 -6.85 -4.03
CA LEU A 47 -14.55 -8.08 -3.24
C LEU A 47 -15.72 -8.20 -2.24
N MET A 48 -16.04 -7.11 -1.55
CA MET A 48 -17.15 -7.09 -0.58
C MET A 48 -18.52 -7.16 -1.25
N GLY A 49 -18.70 -6.58 -2.44
CA GLY A 49 -19.95 -6.58 -3.16
C GLY A 49 -20.22 -7.89 -3.88
N ALA A 50 -19.21 -8.49 -4.51
CA ALA A 50 -19.35 -9.73 -5.27
C ALA A 50 -19.36 -10.99 -4.38
N PHE A 51 -18.62 -10.99 -3.27
CA PHE A 51 -18.44 -12.16 -2.40
C PHE A 51 -19.02 -11.98 -1.00
N GLY A 52 -19.70 -10.86 -0.74
CA GLY A 52 -20.37 -10.59 0.53
C GLY A 52 -21.83 -11.08 0.56
N PRO A 53 -22.49 -10.93 1.73
CA PRO A 53 -23.89 -11.23 1.85
C PRO A 53 -24.74 -10.32 0.95
N SER A 54 -25.77 -10.87 0.34
CA SER A 54 -26.65 -10.17 -0.62
C SER A 54 -27.38 -8.97 -0.02
N ASP A 55 -27.57 -8.95 1.29
CA ASP A 55 -28.16 -7.84 2.06
C ASP A 55 -27.12 -6.78 2.49
N GLY A 56 -25.83 -6.99 2.20
CA GLY A 56 -24.75 -6.08 2.52
C GLY A 56 -24.89 -4.71 1.84
N LEU A 57 -24.34 -3.67 2.48
CA LEU A 57 -24.43 -2.29 2.00
C LEU A 57 -23.90 -2.14 0.57
N PHE A 58 -22.73 -2.72 0.27
CA PHE A 58 -22.09 -2.62 -1.05
C PHE A 58 -22.81 -3.44 -2.11
N ALA A 59 -23.32 -4.61 -1.74
CA ALA A 59 -24.13 -5.43 -2.63
C ALA A 59 -25.43 -4.72 -3.03
N LYS A 60 -26.10 -4.08 -2.06
CA LYS A 60 -27.33 -3.29 -2.32
C LYS A 60 -27.03 -2.03 -3.13
N ALA A 61 -25.99 -1.27 -2.79
CA ALA A 61 -25.65 -0.02 -3.45
C ALA A 61 -25.23 -0.23 -4.92
N LEU A 62 -24.56 -1.34 -5.20
CA LEU A 62 -24.04 -1.68 -6.52
C LEU A 62 -24.73 -2.92 -7.13
N HIS A 63 -25.97 -3.17 -6.75
CA HIS A 63 -26.75 -4.33 -7.22
C HIS A 63 -26.73 -4.48 -8.75
N PHE A 64 -26.78 -3.36 -9.47
CA PHE A 64 -26.72 -3.37 -10.94
C PHE A 64 -25.41 -4.00 -11.48
N VAL A 65 -24.28 -3.81 -10.77
CA VAL A 65 -22.98 -4.35 -11.16
C VAL A 65 -22.82 -5.79 -10.70
N PHE A 66 -23.33 -6.11 -9.51
CA PHE A 66 -23.11 -7.41 -8.87
C PHE A 66 -24.25 -8.40 -9.04
N PHE A 67 -25.34 -8.04 -9.77
CA PHE A 67 -26.49 -8.94 -9.95
C PHE A 67 -26.13 -10.27 -10.63
N ALA A 68 -25.06 -10.26 -11.45
CA ALA A 68 -24.58 -11.46 -12.14
C ALA A 68 -23.78 -12.43 -11.23
N PHE A 69 -23.32 -11.92 -10.07
CA PHE A 69 -22.68 -12.75 -9.06
C PHE A 69 -23.76 -13.27 -8.12
N GLY A 70 -23.97 -14.57 -8.11
CA GLY A 70 -24.94 -15.21 -7.19
C GLY A 70 -24.54 -15.01 -5.73
N PRO A 71 -25.40 -15.41 -4.78
CA PRO A 71 -25.07 -15.37 -3.35
C PRO A 71 -23.82 -16.20 -3.09
N SER A 72 -22.75 -15.55 -2.64
CA SER A 72 -21.49 -16.20 -2.34
C SER A 72 -21.41 -16.54 -0.85
N THR A 73 -20.94 -17.72 -0.55
CA THR A 73 -20.65 -18.18 0.82
C THR A 73 -19.17 -18.02 1.19
N ALA A 74 -18.36 -17.43 0.31
CA ALA A 74 -16.93 -17.28 0.51
C ALA A 74 -16.62 -16.13 1.50
N GLY A 75 -16.90 -16.34 2.79
CA GLY A 75 -16.65 -15.39 3.85
C GLY A 75 -15.21 -14.89 3.93
N THR A 76 -14.24 -15.71 3.50
CA THR A 76 -12.81 -15.37 3.49
C THR A 76 -12.51 -14.23 2.52
N ILE A 77 -13.08 -14.25 1.31
CA ILE A 77 -12.86 -13.21 0.29
C ILE A 77 -13.52 -11.90 0.73
N TYR A 78 -14.72 -11.97 1.30
CA TYR A 78 -15.38 -10.82 1.89
C TYR A 78 -14.56 -10.22 3.04
N ALA A 79 -14.05 -11.04 3.96
CA ALA A 79 -13.22 -10.60 5.07
C ALA A 79 -11.92 -9.94 4.57
N PHE A 80 -11.34 -10.46 3.49
CA PHE A 80 -10.18 -9.85 2.85
C PHE A 80 -10.52 -8.44 2.30
N GLY A 81 -11.64 -8.28 1.61
CA GLY A 81 -12.12 -6.96 1.16
C GLY A 81 -12.33 -5.99 2.32
N TYR A 82 -12.91 -6.46 3.43
CA TYR A 82 -13.12 -5.66 4.63
C TYR A 82 -11.80 -5.21 5.27
N THR A 83 -10.81 -6.10 5.37
CA THR A 83 -9.48 -5.76 5.91
C THR A 83 -8.74 -4.78 5.03
N LEU A 84 -8.85 -4.90 3.69
CA LEU A 84 -8.30 -3.92 2.76
C LEU A 84 -8.91 -2.53 2.97
N LEU A 85 -10.23 -2.43 3.05
CA LEU A 85 -10.93 -1.16 3.27
C LEU A 85 -10.51 -0.52 4.60
N THR A 86 -10.52 -1.31 5.68
CA THR A 86 -10.09 -0.86 7.01
C THR A 86 -8.63 -0.42 7.00
N GLY A 87 -7.75 -1.18 6.33
CA GLY A 87 -6.34 -0.84 6.17
C GLY A 87 -6.11 0.48 5.46
N VAL A 88 -6.88 0.78 4.41
CA VAL A 88 -6.82 2.07 3.71
C VAL A 88 -7.28 3.21 4.61
N LEU A 89 -8.37 3.05 5.35
CA LEU A 89 -8.86 4.07 6.29
C LEU A 89 -7.81 4.37 7.37
N LEU A 90 -7.24 3.33 7.97
CA LEU A 90 -6.16 3.48 8.96
C LEU A 90 -4.90 4.12 8.36
N ASN A 91 -4.57 3.79 7.10
CA ASN A 91 -3.46 4.42 6.40
C ASN A 91 -3.68 5.94 6.21
N PHE A 92 -4.88 6.40 5.91
CA PHE A 92 -5.18 7.83 5.85
C PHE A 92 -5.04 8.50 7.23
N VAL A 93 -5.57 7.87 8.29
CA VAL A 93 -5.53 8.45 9.64
C VAL A 93 -4.10 8.47 10.17
N PHE A 94 -3.40 7.34 10.18
CA PHE A 94 -2.06 7.22 10.77
C PHE A 94 -0.95 7.51 9.77
N GLY A 95 -1.07 7.02 8.54
CA GLY A 95 -0.05 7.19 7.52
C GLY A 95 0.05 8.61 6.97
N VAL A 96 -1.05 9.30 6.80
CA VAL A 96 -1.09 10.64 6.21
C VAL A 96 -1.30 11.72 7.27
N PHE A 97 -2.43 11.68 7.97
CA PHE A 97 -2.81 12.74 8.89
C PHE A 97 -1.89 12.81 10.12
N ALA A 98 -1.71 11.69 10.85
CA ALA A 98 -0.86 11.68 12.04
C ALA A 98 0.59 12.02 11.69
N THR A 99 1.13 11.47 10.60
CA THR A 99 2.50 11.80 10.12
C THR A 99 2.63 13.30 9.82
N ARG A 100 1.62 13.90 9.19
CA ARG A 100 1.62 15.34 8.90
C ARG A 100 1.65 16.18 10.17
N VAL A 101 0.85 15.82 11.17
CA VAL A 101 0.79 16.49 12.47
C VAL A 101 2.12 16.33 13.21
N MET A 102 2.68 15.12 13.25
CA MET A 102 3.94 14.82 13.91
C MET A 102 5.12 15.60 13.31
N ILE A 103 5.25 15.60 11.97
CA ILE A 103 6.35 16.31 11.30
C ILE A 103 6.22 17.82 11.51
N ARG A 104 5.01 18.38 11.44
CA ARG A 104 4.79 19.80 11.73
C ARG A 104 5.06 20.14 13.19
N GLY A 105 4.62 19.30 14.12
CA GLY A 105 4.91 19.43 15.54
C GLY A 105 6.42 19.39 15.81
N ALA A 106 7.14 18.44 15.20
CA ALA A 106 8.58 18.36 15.30
C ALA A 106 9.27 19.63 14.75
N ALA A 107 8.83 20.15 13.60
CA ALA A 107 9.38 21.37 13.01
C ALA A 107 9.09 22.65 13.83
N ALA A 108 8.08 22.63 14.70
CA ALA A 108 7.80 23.73 15.64
C ALA A 108 8.81 23.80 16.81
N ILE A 109 9.45 22.68 17.16
CA ILE A 109 10.45 22.61 18.22
C ILE A 109 11.77 23.19 17.72
N LYS A 110 12.32 24.21 18.40
CA LYS A 110 13.56 24.88 17.98
C LYS A 110 14.74 23.93 17.75
N ALA A 111 14.90 22.91 18.57
CA ALA A 111 15.98 21.93 18.44
C ALA A 111 15.85 21.05 17.18
N LEU A 112 14.62 20.79 16.71
CA LEU A 112 14.33 19.97 15.55
C LEU A 112 14.03 20.79 14.28
N ARG A 113 14.04 22.12 14.36
CA ARG A 113 13.76 23.03 13.24
C ARG A 113 14.95 23.19 12.29
N ASN A 114 15.79 22.19 12.17
CA ASN A 114 16.96 22.25 11.32
C ASN A 114 16.66 21.57 9.95
N PRO A 115 16.75 22.32 8.82
CA PRO A 115 16.39 21.79 7.49
C PRO A 115 17.13 20.52 7.08
N TRP A 116 18.35 20.28 7.58
CA TRP A 116 19.11 19.08 7.25
C TRP A 116 18.49 17.81 7.82
N LEU A 117 17.71 17.87 8.92
CA LEU A 117 16.96 16.74 9.45
C LEU A 117 15.85 16.30 8.48
N TYR A 118 15.35 17.22 7.67
CA TYR A 118 14.29 16.99 6.68
C TYR A 118 14.84 16.76 5.26
N GLY A 119 16.15 16.59 5.12
CA GLY A 119 16.79 16.20 3.87
C GLY A 119 17.47 17.32 3.08
N ALA A 120 17.55 18.56 3.62
CA ALA A 120 18.39 19.59 3.04
C ALA A 120 19.89 19.21 3.15
N ALA A 121 20.71 19.77 2.27
CA ALA A 121 22.15 19.61 2.37
C ALA A 121 22.67 20.30 3.65
N LYS A 122 23.66 19.69 4.32
CA LYS A 122 24.34 20.36 5.43
C LYS A 122 25.15 21.54 4.90
N PRO A 123 25.20 22.68 5.61
CA PRO A 123 26.09 23.79 5.24
C PRO A 123 27.52 23.27 5.08
N GLY A 124 28.16 23.52 3.94
CA GLY A 124 29.52 23.07 3.66
C GLY A 124 29.67 21.64 3.15
N GLN A 125 28.62 20.87 3.06
CA GLN A 125 28.54 19.58 2.34
C GLN A 125 27.57 19.71 1.18
N GLU A 126 28.01 20.27 0.05
CA GLU A 126 27.38 19.93 -1.22
C GLU A 126 27.48 18.41 -1.34
N LYS A 127 26.36 17.72 -1.21
CA LYS A 127 26.33 16.28 -1.52
C LYS A 127 26.80 16.19 -2.97
N ALA A 128 28.03 15.68 -3.17
CA ALA A 128 28.48 15.30 -4.49
C ALA A 128 27.33 14.53 -5.11
N GLU A 129 26.79 15.02 -6.22
CA GLU A 129 25.73 14.33 -6.95
C GLU A 129 26.22 12.91 -7.19
N LYS A 130 25.64 11.95 -6.48
CA LYS A 130 25.92 10.54 -6.74
C LYS A 130 25.61 10.36 -8.21
N LYS A 131 26.63 9.97 -8.99
CA LYS A 131 26.45 9.68 -10.40
C LYS A 131 25.20 8.85 -10.56
N PRO A 132 24.26 9.25 -11.40
CA PRO A 132 23.03 8.47 -11.61
C PRO A 132 23.43 7.06 -12.01
N VAL A 133 22.89 6.08 -11.31
CA VAL A 133 23.10 4.67 -11.68
C VAL A 133 22.40 4.46 -13.00
N ASP A 134 23.15 4.09 -14.02
CA ASP A 134 22.60 3.79 -15.34
C ASP A 134 21.91 2.40 -15.32
N PHE A 135 20.65 2.42 -14.89
CA PHE A 135 19.81 1.22 -14.86
C PHE A 135 19.54 0.67 -16.26
N VAL A 136 19.55 1.53 -17.28
CA VAL A 136 19.26 1.13 -18.67
C VAL A 136 20.37 0.24 -19.22
N SER A 137 21.64 0.58 -18.97
CA SER A 137 22.77 -0.27 -19.39
C SER A 137 22.82 -1.60 -18.62
N MET A 138 22.32 -1.60 -17.37
CA MET A 138 22.27 -2.79 -16.53
C MET A 138 21.04 -3.69 -16.77
N ARG A 139 20.13 -3.32 -17.69
CA ARG A 139 18.87 -4.07 -17.97
C ARG A 139 19.06 -5.57 -18.18
N LYS A 140 20.10 -5.98 -18.90
CA LYS A 140 20.40 -7.40 -19.14
C LYS A 140 20.71 -8.15 -17.83
N LYS A 141 21.48 -7.53 -16.92
CA LYS A 141 21.81 -8.12 -15.61
C LYS A 141 20.57 -8.31 -14.76
N PHE A 142 19.70 -7.27 -14.69
CA PHE A 142 18.44 -7.35 -13.95
C PHE A 142 17.50 -8.40 -14.54
N LEU A 143 17.38 -8.46 -15.87
CA LEU A 143 16.56 -9.45 -16.54
C LEU A 143 17.05 -10.87 -16.25
N THR A 144 18.37 -11.10 -16.33
CA THR A 144 18.97 -12.42 -16.04
C THR A 144 18.74 -12.82 -14.58
N ILE A 145 18.96 -11.91 -13.62
CA ILE A 145 18.71 -12.17 -12.19
C ILE A 145 17.24 -12.52 -11.96
N SER A 146 16.32 -11.73 -12.55
CA SER A 146 14.88 -11.98 -12.43
C SER A 146 14.48 -13.32 -13.06
N ALA A 147 15.01 -13.66 -14.23
CA ALA A 147 14.74 -14.93 -14.89
C ALA A 147 15.28 -16.12 -14.08
N CYS A 148 16.48 -16.02 -13.52
CA CYS A 148 17.05 -17.06 -12.66
C CYS A 148 16.20 -17.23 -11.37
N LEU A 149 15.75 -16.14 -10.77
CA LEU A 149 14.89 -16.20 -9.58
C LEU A 149 13.54 -16.86 -9.90
N MET A 150 12.91 -16.48 -11.01
CA MET A 150 11.67 -17.11 -11.46
C MET A 150 11.85 -18.61 -11.75
N ALA A 151 12.92 -18.98 -12.43
CA ALA A 151 13.25 -20.39 -12.70
C ALA A 151 13.46 -21.19 -11.39
N ALA A 152 14.16 -20.61 -10.42
CA ALA A 152 14.35 -21.21 -9.10
C ALA A 152 13.03 -21.40 -8.35
N ILE A 153 12.13 -20.40 -8.35
CA ILE A 153 10.81 -20.49 -7.72
C ILE A 153 9.96 -21.59 -8.39
N LEU A 154 9.95 -21.64 -9.72
CA LEU A 154 9.22 -22.68 -10.46
C LEU A 154 9.79 -24.07 -10.19
N LEU A 155 11.10 -24.20 -10.14
CA LEU A 155 11.75 -25.46 -9.79
C LEU A 155 11.38 -25.91 -8.37
N CYS A 156 11.42 -24.99 -7.40
CA CYS A 156 10.98 -25.28 -6.04
C CYS A 156 9.50 -25.70 -6.00
N ALA A 157 8.63 -25.03 -6.73
CA ALA A 157 7.21 -25.37 -6.79
C ALA A 157 6.97 -26.77 -7.37
N VAL A 158 7.76 -27.17 -8.36
CA VAL A 158 7.67 -28.52 -8.97
C VAL A 158 8.25 -29.58 -8.03
N VAL A 159 9.39 -29.32 -7.38
CA VAL A 159 10.09 -30.30 -6.52
C VAL A 159 9.36 -30.52 -5.21
N PHE A 160 8.92 -29.42 -4.57
CA PHE A 160 8.24 -29.50 -3.25
C PHE A 160 6.72 -29.63 -3.35
N GLY A 161 6.16 -29.47 -4.55
CA GLY A 161 4.71 -29.39 -4.74
C GLY A 161 4.12 -28.09 -4.18
N VAL A 162 2.98 -27.70 -4.72
CA VAL A 162 2.18 -26.60 -4.18
C VAL A 162 0.96 -27.22 -3.54
N HIS A 163 0.87 -27.17 -2.22
CA HIS A 163 -0.35 -27.53 -1.51
C HIS A 163 -1.35 -26.39 -1.66
N LEU A 164 -2.33 -26.58 -2.55
CA LEU A 164 -3.43 -25.66 -2.70
C LEU A 164 -4.44 -25.87 -1.58
N ASP A 165 -4.96 -24.79 -1.03
CA ASP A 165 -6.03 -24.82 -0.04
C ASP A 165 -7.32 -25.35 -0.67
N THR A 166 -8.25 -25.82 0.16
CA THR A 166 -9.56 -26.35 -0.24
C THR A 166 -10.39 -25.37 -1.08
N GLU A 167 -10.18 -24.07 -0.91
CA GLU A 167 -10.80 -23.01 -1.72
C GLU A 167 -10.39 -23.07 -3.20
N PHE A 168 -9.17 -23.57 -3.51
CA PHE A 168 -8.65 -23.68 -4.89
C PHE A 168 -8.80 -25.09 -5.47
N THR A 169 -8.82 -26.11 -4.64
CA THR A 169 -8.99 -27.51 -5.08
C THR A 169 -10.44 -27.92 -5.20
N GLY A 170 -11.36 -27.12 -4.68
CA GLY A 170 -12.76 -27.46 -4.57
C GLY A 170 -13.01 -28.47 -3.46
N GLY A 171 -14.05 -28.28 -2.68
CA GLY A 171 -14.44 -29.14 -1.58
C GLY A 171 -15.63 -28.56 -0.84
N ALA A 172 -16.36 -29.38 -0.11
CA ALA A 172 -17.41 -28.91 0.79
C ALA A 172 -16.83 -28.72 2.19
N MET A 173 -16.86 -27.50 2.71
CA MET A 173 -16.52 -27.23 4.11
C MET A 173 -17.79 -27.35 4.94
N ILE A 174 -17.90 -28.42 5.74
CA ILE A 174 -19.03 -28.64 6.66
C ILE A 174 -18.60 -28.13 8.04
N THR A 175 -19.20 -27.03 8.47
CA THR A 175 -19.03 -26.53 9.84
C THR A 175 -20.09 -27.16 10.73
N LEU A 176 -19.68 -28.10 11.59
CA LEU A 176 -20.54 -28.68 12.60
C LEU A 176 -20.41 -27.85 13.89
N SER A 177 -21.49 -27.22 14.34
CA SER A 177 -21.54 -26.64 15.67
C SER A 177 -21.92 -27.75 16.66
N TYR A 178 -21.02 -28.03 17.59
CA TYR A 178 -21.23 -28.98 18.67
C TYR A 178 -21.58 -28.22 19.96
N GLU A 179 -22.77 -28.46 20.50
CA GLU A 179 -23.17 -28.01 21.81
C GLU A 179 -22.74 -29.06 22.86
N GLY A 180 -21.51 -28.99 23.33
CA GLY A 180 -20.97 -29.84 24.38
C GLY A 180 -19.61 -29.31 24.86
N SER A 181 -19.38 -29.34 26.17
CA SER A 181 -18.05 -29.12 26.77
C SER A 181 -17.19 -30.36 26.64
N PHE A 182 -15.95 -30.22 26.16
CA PHE A 182 -14.92 -31.23 26.30
C PHE A 182 -14.34 -31.20 27.73
#